data_11b64d145d74ac1e441f61d61272b2d5
#
_entry.id   11b64d145d74ac1e441f61d61272b2d5
#
_cell.length_a   1.000
_cell.length_b   1.000
_cell.length_c   1.000
_cell.angle_alpha   90.00
_cell.angle_beta   90.00
_cell.angle_gamma   90.00
#
_symmetry.space_group_name_H-M   'P 1'
#
loop_
_entity.id
_entity.type
_entity.pdbx_description
1 polymer ?
#
loop_
_entity_poly.entity_id
_entity_poly.type
_entity_poly.pdbx_seq_one_letter_code
_entity_poly.pdbx_strand_id
1 'polypeptide(L)'
;AASDVYKRQTYNLCRINMFLHDIEFDKFDIACEDTLTNPQHWDDEPFELIVSNPPYSIKWAGDENPLLINDPRFAPAGVLAPKSKADLAFIMHSLAWLASNGTAAIVCFPGIMYRGGAEQKIRKYLVDNNFIDCIIQLPSNLFFGTSIATCIMVLKKGKTDNKVLFIDASSECVKVTNNNKLTPENINKIVDTFAQRAEEAHFSHLAEYSEVQENDYNLSVSTYVEAKDTREKIDIVKLNAEIAQIVARENELRAAIDQIVAEIEG
;
A
#
# COMPACT_ATOMS: atom_id res chain seq x y z
N ALA A 1 15.47 -13.35 9.93
CA ALA A 1 15.06 -12.23 9.13
C ALA A 1 16.21 -11.82 8.22
N ALA A 2 16.11 -12.16 6.96
CA ALA A 2 17.00 -11.63 5.94
C ALA A 2 16.67 -10.13 5.81
N SER A 3 17.48 -9.29 6.37
CA SER A 3 17.37 -7.86 6.23
C SER A 3 18.47 -7.39 5.32
N ASP A 4 18.10 -6.89 4.15
CA ASP A 4 19.01 -6.18 3.29
C ASP A 4 19.45 -4.90 3.92
N VAL A 5 20.63 -4.96 4.42
CA VAL A 5 21.23 -3.80 4.94
C VAL A 5 22.44 -3.46 4.09
N TYR A 6 22.16 -2.82 2.98
CA TYR A 6 23.17 -2.27 2.07
C TYR A 6 24.23 -1.40 2.77
N LYS A 7 23.96 -0.93 4.00
CA LYS A 7 24.90 -0.15 4.80
C LYS A 7 25.22 -0.89 6.09
N ARG A 8 26.51 -1.15 6.34
CA ARG A 8 27.02 -1.73 7.59
C ARG A 8 26.42 -1.05 8.85
N GLN A 9 26.11 0.25 8.77
CA GLN A 9 25.46 1.00 9.85
C GLN A 9 24.05 0.47 10.14
N THR A 10 23.20 0.29 9.13
CA THR A 10 21.83 -0.22 9.30
C THR A 10 21.84 -1.68 9.76
N TYR A 11 22.80 -2.49 9.26
CA TYR A 11 23.03 -3.85 9.76
C TYR A 11 23.29 -3.86 11.27
N ASN A 12 24.21 -3.00 11.75
CA ASN A 12 24.47 -2.91 13.17
C ASN A 12 23.27 -2.39 13.97
N LEU A 13 22.51 -1.41 13.44
CA LEU A 13 21.31 -0.91 14.08
C LEU A 13 20.23 -2.00 14.17
N CYS A 14 20.07 -2.84 13.14
CA CYS A 14 19.15 -3.96 13.16
C CYS A 14 19.51 -4.96 14.27
N ARG A 15 20.80 -5.33 14.37
CA ARG A 15 21.28 -6.22 15.44
C ARG A 15 21.07 -5.63 16.84
N ILE A 16 21.38 -4.35 17.02
CA ILE A 16 21.14 -3.66 18.30
C ILE A 16 19.64 -3.69 18.63
N ASN A 17 18.79 -3.44 17.64
CA ASN A 17 17.33 -3.48 17.83
C ASN A 17 16.84 -4.86 18.29
N MET A 18 17.40 -5.97 17.74
CA MET A 18 17.08 -7.30 18.21
C MET A 18 17.41 -7.48 19.70
N PHE A 19 18.60 -7.04 20.13
CA PHE A 19 18.98 -7.08 21.55
C PHE A 19 18.10 -6.21 22.44
N LEU A 20 17.69 -5.03 21.99
CA LEU A 20 16.77 -4.16 22.73
C LEU A 20 15.36 -4.75 22.90
N HIS A 21 15.02 -5.75 22.07
CA HIS A 21 13.78 -6.51 22.16
C HIS A 21 13.98 -7.90 22.80
N ASP A 22 15.06 -8.08 23.54
CA ASP A 22 15.38 -9.32 24.26
C ASP A 22 15.48 -10.57 23.34
N ILE A 23 15.86 -10.36 22.06
CA ILE A 23 16.10 -11.45 21.12
C ILE A 23 17.59 -11.80 21.17
N GLU A 24 17.89 -13.00 21.61
CA GLU A 24 19.25 -13.52 21.74
C GLU A 24 19.91 -13.69 20.36
N PHE A 25 21.25 -13.64 20.36
CA PHE A 25 22.05 -13.66 19.13
C PHE A 25 21.84 -14.93 18.29
N ASP A 26 21.59 -16.06 18.90
CA ASP A 26 21.33 -17.35 18.25
C ASP A 26 19.88 -17.50 17.72
N LYS A 27 19.03 -16.50 17.95
CA LYS A 27 17.62 -16.50 17.52
C LYS A 27 17.37 -15.70 16.25
N PHE A 28 18.39 -15.06 15.68
CA PHE A 28 18.27 -14.34 14.43
C PHE A 28 19.51 -14.46 13.55
N ASP A 29 19.30 -14.45 12.26
CA ASP A 29 20.34 -14.33 11.25
C ASP A 29 20.07 -13.13 10.35
N ILE A 30 21.05 -12.22 10.25
CA ILE A 30 20.95 -11.00 9.47
C ILE A 30 22.16 -10.91 8.57
N ALA A 31 21.94 -10.93 7.28
CA ALA A 31 22.98 -10.74 6.26
C ALA A 31 23.17 -9.26 5.91
N CYS A 32 24.39 -8.88 5.54
CA CYS A 32 24.73 -7.52 5.10
C CYS A 32 25.12 -7.54 3.62
N GLU A 33 24.12 -7.76 2.76
CA GLU A 33 24.27 -7.91 1.32
C GLU A 33 23.04 -7.36 0.57
N ASP A 34 23.15 -7.21 -0.75
CA ASP A 34 22.01 -6.90 -1.61
C ASP A 34 21.23 -8.18 -1.95
N THR A 35 20.08 -8.39 -1.34
CA THR A 35 19.27 -9.60 -1.51
C THR A 35 18.78 -9.81 -2.94
N LEU A 36 18.63 -8.76 -3.74
CA LEU A 36 18.17 -8.91 -5.12
C LEU A 36 19.27 -9.47 -6.03
N THR A 37 20.53 -9.19 -5.74
CA THR A 37 21.69 -9.61 -6.57
C THR A 37 22.55 -10.68 -5.93
N ASN A 38 22.62 -10.72 -4.59
CA ASN A 38 23.42 -11.67 -3.83
C ASN A 38 22.69 -12.18 -2.57
N PRO A 39 21.61 -12.96 -2.73
CA PRO A 39 20.80 -13.47 -1.60
C PRO A 39 21.64 -14.43 -0.74
N GLN A 40 21.61 -14.24 0.58
CA GLN A 40 22.42 -15.02 1.52
C GLN A 40 21.68 -16.20 2.14
N HIS A 41 20.34 -16.19 2.12
CA HIS A 41 19.49 -17.24 2.69
C HIS A 41 18.82 -18.13 1.62
N TRP A 42 19.43 -18.19 0.42
CA TRP A 42 18.83 -18.90 -0.71
C TRP A 42 18.81 -20.42 -0.56
N ASP A 43 19.80 -20.97 0.13
CA ASP A 43 19.95 -22.39 0.36
C ASP A 43 19.25 -22.88 1.66
N ASP A 44 18.66 -21.95 2.41
CA ASP A 44 17.90 -22.24 3.60
C ASP A 44 16.54 -22.88 3.27
N GLU A 45 15.91 -23.52 4.24
CA GLU A 45 14.53 -24.00 4.07
C GLU A 45 13.58 -22.82 3.78
N PRO A 46 12.58 -23.00 2.89
CA PRO A 46 11.60 -21.96 2.58
C PRO A 46 10.86 -21.49 3.84
N PHE A 47 10.59 -20.18 3.89
CA PHE A 47 9.93 -19.56 5.04
C PHE A 47 8.40 -19.77 5.02
N GLU A 48 7.82 -20.18 6.13
CA GLU A 48 6.36 -20.27 6.29
C GLU A 48 5.72 -18.88 6.44
N LEU A 49 6.46 -17.91 7.01
CA LEU A 49 6.00 -16.55 7.20
C LEU A 49 7.06 -15.54 6.77
N ILE A 50 6.66 -14.62 5.91
CA ILE A 50 7.50 -13.47 5.52
C ILE A 50 6.74 -12.16 5.84
N VAL A 51 7.39 -11.26 6.58
CA VAL A 51 6.90 -9.90 6.83
C VAL A 51 7.96 -8.93 6.34
N SER A 52 7.61 -8.02 5.46
CA SER A 52 8.58 -7.11 4.84
C SER A 52 8.00 -5.71 4.59
N ASN A 53 8.86 -4.71 4.81
CA ASN A 53 8.62 -3.35 4.34
C ASN A 53 9.86 -2.92 3.53
N PRO A 54 9.95 -3.35 2.25
CA PRO A 54 11.10 -3.07 1.42
C PRO A 54 11.14 -1.58 1.04
N PRO A 55 12.30 -1.05 0.63
CA PRO A 55 12.42 0.34 0.18
C PRO A 55 11.62 0.56 -1.11
N TYR A 56 10.87 1.67 -1.18
CA TYR A 56 10.01 1.97 -2.31
C TYR A 56 10.77 2.65 -3.46
N SER A 57 10.45 2.22 -4.68
CA SER A 57 10.88 2.88 -5.92
C SER A 57 12.38 3.14 -6.02
N ILE A 58 13.20 2.23 -5.48
CA ILE A 58 14.66 2.31 -5.63
C ILE A 58 15.12 1.71 -6.95
N LYS A 59 16.27 2.17 -7.44
CA LYS A 59 16.96 1.57 -8.57
C LYS A 59 17.62 0.25 -8.15
N TRP A 60 17.68 -0.71 -9.06
CA TRP A 60 18.36 -1.97 -8.88
C TRP A 60 19.03 -2.41 -10.19
N ALA A 61 19.77 -3.53 -10.19
CA ALA A 61 20.48 -4.02 -11.37
C ALA A 61 19.53 -4.31 -12.55
N GLY A 62 18.36 -4.94 -12.26
CA GLY A 62 17.33 -5.18 -13.28
C GLY A 62 17.89 -5.82 -14.55
N ASP A 63 17.51 -5.27 -15.69
CA ASP A 63 17.91 -5.70 -17.03
C ASP A 63 19.38 -5.37 -17.40
N GLU A 64 20.09 -4.59 -16.60
CA GLU A 64 21.53 -4.36 -16.77
C GLU A 64 22.37 -5.61 -16.41
N ASN A 65 21.82 -6.51 -15.59
CA ASN A 65 22.44 -7.80 -15.29
C ASN A 65 21.71 -8.92 -16.06
N PRO A 66 22.26 -9.42 -17.16
CA PRO A 66 21.62 -10.44 -18.00
C PRO A 66 21.41 -11.79 -17.28
N LEU A 67 22.07 -12.04 -16.16
CA LEU A 67 21.88 -13.25 -15.37
C LEU A 67 20.53 -13.24 -14.62
N LEU A 68 20.01 -12.05 -14.28
CA LEU A 68 18.77 -11.93 -13.50
C LEU A 68 17.54 -12.39 -14.27
N ILE A 69 17.53 -12.33 -15.60
CA ILE A 69 16.38 -12.81 -16.40
C ILE A 69 16.20 -14.33 -16.28
N ASN A 70 17.29 -15.05 -16.01
CA ASN A 70 17.28 -16.50 -15.80
C ASN A 70 17.31 -16.89 -14.32
N ASP A 71 17.34 -15.93 -13.42
CA ASP A 71 17.28 -16.19 -11.98
C ASP A 71 15.92 -16.82 -11.62
N PRO A 72 15.90 -17.97 -10.91
CA PRO A 72 14.66 -18.70 -10.61
C PRO A 72 13.63 -17.90 -9.82
N ARG A 73 14.04 -16.80 -9.18
CA ARG A 73 13.13 -15.87 -8.48
C ARG A 73 12.33 -15.02 -9.46
N PHE A 74 12.90 -14.62 -10.57
CA PHE A 74 12.32 -13.64 -11.52
C PHE A 74 11.88 -14.28 -12.84
N ALA A 75 12.58 -15.30 -13.31
CA ALA A 75 12.32 -15.99 -14.58
C ALA A 75 10.86 -16.42 -14.77
N PRO A 76 10.13 -16.90 -13.74
CA PRO A 76 8.74 -17.37 -13.93
C PRO A 76 7.78 -16.30 -14.42
N ALA A 77 8.01 -15.03 -14.14
CA ALA A 77 7.18 -13.93 -14.65
C ALA A 77 7.51 -13.57 -16.13
N GLY A 78 8.58 -14.11 -16.70
CA GLY A 78 9.02 -13.84 -18.07
C GLY A 78 9.52 -12.42 -18.31
N VAL A 79 9.61 -11.60 -17.28
CA VAL A 79 10.03 -10.19 -17.35
C VAL A 79 10.59 -9.76 -16.00
N LEU A 80 11.60 -8.88 -16.04
CA LEU A 80 12.13 -8.25 -14.83
C LEU A 80 11.33 -7.00 -14.45
N ALA A 81 11.29 -6.69 -13.16
CA ALA A 81 10.81 -5.40 -12.71
C ALA A 81 11.65 -4.28 -13.32
N PRO A 82 11.07 -3.09 -13.58
CA PRO A 82 11.81 -1.97 -14.16
C PRO A 82 13.04 -1.63 -13.31
N LYS A 83 14.21 -1.40 -13.96
CA LYS A 83 15.45 -1.06 -13.24
C LYS A 83 15.36 0.19 -12.37
N SER A 84 14.42 1.07 -12.67
CA SER A 84 14.16 2.29 -11.88
C SER A 84 13.31 2.04 -10.63
N LYS A 85 12.71 0.83 -10.49
CA LYS A 85 11.72 0.50 -9.46
C LYS A 85 11.80 -0.98 -9.09
N ALA A 86 12.53 -1.28 -8.02
CA ALA A 86 12.74 -2.65 -7.54
C ALA A 86 11.53 -3.26 -6.80
N ASP A 87 10.44 -2.50 -6.63
CA ASP A 87 9.33 -2.88 -5.77
C ASP A 87 8.82 -4.31 -6.04
N LEU A 88 8.49 -4.63 -7.30
CA LEU A 88 8.04 -5.97 -7.68
C LEU A 88 9.16 -7.03 -7.69
N ALA A 89 10.44 -6.63 -7.76
CA ALA A 89 11.54 -7.56 -7.60
C ALA A 89 11.62 -8.09 -6.15
N PHE A 90 11.38 -7.24 -5.15
CA PHE A 90 11.28 -7.67 -3.75
C PHE A 90 10.09 -8.61 -3.52
N ILE A 91 8.96 -8.37 -4.18
CA ILE A 91 7.80 -9.24 -4.10
C ILE A 91 8.10 -10.62 -4.70
N MET A 92 8.69 -10.66 -5.91
CA MET A 92 9.07 -11.91 -6.57
C MET A 92 10.14 -12.67 -5.76
N HIS A 93 11.10 -11.96 -5.18
CA HIS A 93 12.09 -12.55 -4.28
C HIS A 93 11.43 -13.17 -3.04
N SER A 94 10.54 -12.45 -2.37
CA SER A 94 9.80 -12.97 -1.22
C SER A 94 8.95 -14.18 -1.60
N LEU A 95 8.27 -14.14 -2.75
CA LEU A 95 7.48 -15.28 -3.23
C LEU A 95 8.35 -16.51 -3.47
N ALA A 96 9.56 -16.34 -4.04
CA ALA A 96 10.47 -17.46 -4.28
C ALA A 96 10.91 -18.14 -2.99
N TRP A 97 11.15 -17.36 -1.93
CA TRP A 97 11.55 -17.89 -0.61
C TRP A 97 10.39 -18.41 0.24
N LEU A 98 9.15 -18.19 -0.18
CA LEU A 98 7.97 -18.62 0.55
C LEU A 98 7.76 -20.12 0.42
N ALA A 99 7.51 -20.81 1.52
CA ALA A 99 7.13 -22.22 1.56
C ALA A 99 5.81 -22.49 0.82
N SER A 100 5.56 -23.74 0.45
CA SER A 100 4.35 -24.16 -0.27
C SER A 100 3.04 -23.89 0.48
N ASN A 101 3.09 -23.84 1.80
CA ASN A 101 1.99 -23.48 2.71
C ASN A 101 2.16 -22.07 3.30
N GLY A 102 3.16 -21.30 2.85
CA GLY A 102 3.57 -20.05 3.45
C GLY A 102 2.69 -18.87 3.10
N THR A 103 2.78 -17.85 3.95
CA THR A 103 2.10 -16.54 3.77
C THR A 103 3.11 -15.41 3.90
N ALA A 104 3.04 -14.43 3.00
CA ALA A 104 3.86 -13.23 3.07
C ALA A 104 2.98 -11.98 3.14
N ALA A 105 3.30 -11.04 4.05
CA ALA A 105 2.68 -9.73 4.14
C ALA A 105 3.72 -8.65 3.84
N ILE A 106 3.57 -7.95 2.73
CA ILE A 106 4.56 -7.01 2.23
C ILE A 106 3.94 -5.63 2.10
N VAL A 107 4.55 -4.64 2.77
CA VAL A 107 4.13 -3.23 2.61
C VAL A 107 4.63 -2.72 1.27
N CYS A 108 3.74 -2.14 0.50
CA CYS A 108 3.98 -1.76 -0.88
C CYS A 108 3.63 -0.30 -1.16
N PHE A 109 4.32 0.26 -2.14
CA PHE A 109 3.92 1.52 -2.76
C PHE A 109 2.70 1.28 -3.67
N PRO A 110 1.62 2.06 -3.58
CA PRO A 110 0.37 1.79 -4.32
C PRO A 110 0.54 1.74 -5.84
N GLY A 111 1.51 2.46 -6.38
CA GLY A 111 1.75 2.50 -7.82
C GLY A 111 2.00 1.15 -8.48
N ILE A 112 2.51 0.17 -7.75
CA ILE A 112 2.72 -1.19 -8.30
C ILE A 112 1.41 -1.92 -8.61
N MET A 113 0.30 -1.46 -8.03
CA MET A 113 -1.01 -2.09 -8.20
C MET A 113 -1.66 -1.81 -9.56
N TYR A 114 -1.28 -0.69 -10.23
CA TYR A 114 -1.97 -0.26 -11.46
C TYR A 114 -1.06 0.09 -12.64
N ARG A 115 0.26 0.27 -12.44
CA ARG A 115 1.17 0.63 -13.54
C ARG A 115 1.20 -0.46 -14.60
N GLY A 116 1.32 -0.05 -15.87
CA GLY A 116 1.41 -0.94 -17.02
C GLY A 116 2.82 -1.51 -17.26
N GLY A 117 3.00 -2.12 -18.43
CA GLY A 117 4.29 -2.63 -18.91
C GLY A 117 4.78 -3.86 -18.15
N ALA A 118 6.03 -3.86 -17.72
CA ALA A 118 6.63 -4.98 -17.00
C ALA A 118 5.92 -5.26 -15.66
N GLU A 119 5.51 -4.20 -14.95
CA GLU A 119 4.82 -4.34 -13.65
C GLU A 119 3.46 -5.04 -13.84
N GLN A 120 2.71 -4.74 -14.91
CA GLN A 120 1.45 -5.43 -15.23
C GLN A 120 1.67 -6.92 -15.54
N LYS A 121 2.73 -7.26 -16.28
CA LYS A 121 3.05 -8.66 -16.60
C LYS A 121 3.37 -9.46 -15.33
N ILE A 122 4.09 -8.86 -14.39
CA ILE A 122 4.40 -9.51 -13.10
C ILE A 122 3.11 -9.67 -12.28
N ARG A 123 2.23 -8.66 -12.20
CA ARG A 123 0.92 -8.80 -11.54
C ARG A 123 0.08 -9.91 -12.17
N LYS A 124 0.02 -9.94 -13.51
CA LYS A 124 -0.65 -11.02 -14.23
C LYS A 124 -0.11 -12.39 -13.81
N TYR A 125 1.21 -12.57 -13.79
CA TYR A 125 1.83 -13.81 -13.32
C TYR A 125 1.40 -14.16 -11.89
N LEU A 126 1.41 -13.21 -10.98
CA LEU A 126 1.04 -13.42 -9.57
C LEU A 126 -0.44 -13.82 -9.41
N VAL A 127 -1.34 -13.21 -10.16
CA VAL A 127 -2.78 -13.50 -10.15
C VAL A 127 -3.08 -14.83 -10.82
N ASP A 128 -2.55 -15.06 -12.01
CA ASP A 128 -2.79 -16.29 -12.79
C ASP A 128 -2.33 -17.56 -12.06
N ASN A 129 -1.27 -17.44 -11.24
CA ASN A 129 -0.76 -18.53 -10.42
C ASN A 129 -1.35 -18.55 -9.00
N ASN A 130 -2.39 -17.78 -8.75
CA ASN A 130 -3.12 -17.76 -7.48
C ASN A 130 -2.27 -17.43 -6.25
N PHE A 131 -1.29 -16.53 -6.38
CA PHE A 131 -0.41 -16.15 -5.27
C PHE A 131 -0.92 -14.96 -4.47
N ILE A 132 -1.78 -14.11 -5.03
CA ILE A 132 -2.32 -12.95 -4.33
C ILE A 132 -3.54 -13.35 -3.53
N ASP A 133 -3.49 -13.18 -2.20
CA ASP A 133 -4.58 -13.50 -1.30
C ASP A 133 -5.40 -12.28 -0.91
N CYS A 134 -4.73 -11.17 -0.56
CA CYS A 134 -5.39 -9.94 -0.15
C CYS A 134 -4.57 -8.70 -0.51
N ILE A 135 -5.26 -7.61 -0.81
CA ILE A 135 -4.69 -6.27 -0.91
C ILE A 135 -5.40 -5.35 0.09
N ILE A 136 -4.64 -4.73 0.99
CA ILE A 136 -5.18 -3.86 2.03
C ILE A 136 -4.65 -2.43 1.78
N GLN A 137 -5.53 -1.49 1.48
CA GLN A 137 -5.19 -0.08 1.41
C GLN A 137 -5.11 0.49 2.83
N LEU A 138 -3.98 1.11 3.17
CA LEU A 138 -3.76 1.73 4.47
C LEU A 138 -4.03 3.24 4.41
N PRO A 139 -4.29 3.88 5.57
CA PRO A 139 -4.39 5.33 5.66
C PRO A 139 -3.11 6.04 5.22
N SER A 140 -3.24 7.26 4.74
CA SER A 140 -2.09 8.16 4.51
C SER A 140 -1.44 8.57 5.85
N ASN A 141 -0.24 9.15 5.79
CA ASN A 141 0.46 9.68 6.97
C ASN A 141 0.66 8.67 8.13
N LEU A 142 0.71 7.36 7.87
CA LEU A 142 1.04 6.36 8.89
C LEU A 142 2.53 6.28 9.19
N PHE A 143 3.37 6.47 8.19
CA PHE A 143 4.81 6.30 8.32
C PHE A 143 5.51 7.64 8.52
N PHE A 144 6.57 7.61 9.32
CA PHE A 144 7.38 8.79 9.56
C PHE A 144 8.06 9.26 8.25
N GLY A 145 8.02 10.58 8.01
CA GLY A 145 8.70 11.20 6.86
C GLY A 145 8.02 11.04 5.50
N THR A 146 6.80 10.47 5.44
CA THR A 146 6.02 10.38 4.20
C THR A 146 4.53 10.54 4.46
N SER A 147 3.85 11.25 3.55
CA SER A 147 2.39 11.37 3.55
C SER A 147 1.70 10.32 2.65
N ILE A 148 2.48 9.46 2.00
CA ILE A 148 1.96 8.52 1.02
C ILE A 148 1.10 7.46 1.72
N ALA A 149 -0.11 7.23 1.22
CA ALA A 149 -0.90 6.07 1.58
C ALA A 149 -0.21 4.83 1.01
N THR A 150 0.09 3.86 1.85
CA THR A 150 0.69 2.58 1.45
C THR A 150 -0.36 1.49 1.38
N CYS A 151 -0.01 0.33 0.86
CA CYS A 151 -0.86 -0.84 0.91
C CYS A 151 -0.06 -2.07 1.39
N ILE A 152 -0.77 -3.08 1.87
CA ILE A 152 -0.19 -4.38 2.18
C ILE A 152 -0.65 -5.35 1.10
N MET A 153 0.30 -6.02 0.46
CA MET A 153 0.04 -7.18 -0.39
C MET A 153 0.25 -8.45 0.42
N VAL A 154 -0.77 -9.26 0.53
CA VAL A 154 -0.67 -10.58 1.14
C VAL A 154 -0.53 -11.62 0.04
N LEU A 155 0.61 -12.31 0.02
CA LEU A 155 0.86 -13.46 -0.84
C LEU A 155 0.65 -14.73 -0.05
N LYS A 156 0.08 -15.74 -0.69
CA LYS A 156 -0.14 -17.05 -0.09
C LYS A 156 0.04 -18.14 -1.12
N LYS A 157 0.87 -19.14 -0.81
CA LYS A 157 0.95 -20.37 -1.59
C LYS A 157 -0.08 -21.38 -1.06
N GLY A 158 -0.53 -22.29 -1.92
CA GLY A 158 -1.47 -23.35 -1.53
C GLY A 158 -2.90 -22.85 -1.24
N LYS A 159 -3.35 -21.75 -1.85
CA LYS A 159 -4.76 -21.31 -1.79
C LYS A 159 -5.65 -22.35 -2.45
N THR A 160 -6.85 -22.55 -1.90
CA THR A 160 -7.85 -23.48 -2.40
C THR A 160 -8.86 -22.84 -3.36
N ASP A 161 -8.98 -21.51 -3.35
CA ASP A 161 -9.78 -20.72 -4.28
C ASP A 161 -8.90 -19.72 -5.04
N ASN A 162 -9.43 -19.12 -6.08
CA ASN A 162 -8.72 -18.13 -6.90
C ASN A 162 -9.28 -16.70 -6.70
N LYS A 163 -9.81 -16.41 -5.53
CA LYS A 163 -10.37 -15.10 -5.18
C LYS A 163 -9.32 -14.21 -4.53
N VAL A 164 -9.46 -12.91 -4.74
CA VAL A 164 -8.62 -11.90 -4.10
C VAL A 164 -9.49 -11.00 -3.22
N LEU A 165 -9.12 -10.86 -1.96
CA LEU A 165 -9.81 -9.95 -1.04
C LEU A 165 -9.19 -8.55 -1.14
N PHE A 166 -10.02 -7.53 -1.33
CA PHE A 166 -9.63 -6.13 -1.30
C PHE A 166 -10.22 -5.47 -0.05
N ILE A 167 -9.41 -4.77 0.73
CA ILE A 167 -9.84 -4.07 1.96
C ILE A 167 -9.42 -2.61 1.86
N ASP A 168 -10.38 -1.69 1.94
CA ASP A 168 -10.12 -0.26 2.03
C ASP A 168 -10.13 0.20 3.50
N ALA A 169 -8.95 0.17 4.12
CA ALA A 169 -8.74 0.69 5.46
C ALA A 169 -8.25 2.15 5.46
N SER A 170 -8.38 2.89 4.37
CA SER A 170 -7.86 4.26 4.22
C SER A 170 -8.43 5.24 5.26
N SER A 171 -9.64 4.99 5.75
CA SER A 171 -10.32 5.78 6.79
C SER A 171 -10.14 5.22 8.21
N GLU A 172 -9.57 4.03 8.37
CA GLU A 172 -9.43 3.33 9.65
C GLU A 172 -8.21 3.86 10.41
N CYS A 173 -8.30 5.07 10.94
CA CYS A 173 -7.21 5.66 11.73
C CYS A 173 -7.71 6.77 12.64
N VAL A 174 -6.88 7.12 13.61
CA VAL A 174 -7.02 8.34 14.42
C VAL A 174 -5.87 9.28 14.12
N LYS A 175 -6.17 10.57 14.08
CA LYS A 175 -5.13 11.59 13.88
C LYS A 175 -4.42 11.86 15.20
N VAL A 176 -3.09 11.72 15.19
CA VAL A 176 -2.23 12.03 16.35
C VAL A 176 -1.21 13.07 15.90
N THR A 177 -1.42 14.32 16.28
CA THR A 177 -0.62 15.48 15.84
C THR A 177 -0.56 15.58 14.30
N ASN A 178 0.58 15.33 13.69
CA ASN A 178 0.79 15.40 12.24
C ASN A 178 0.66 14.05 11.51
N ASN A 179 0.57 12.95 12.25
CA ASN A 179 0.50 11.61 11.70
C ASN A 179 -0.83 10.93 12.02
N ASN A 180 -1.21 9.96 11.20
CA ASN A 180 -2.29 9.04 11.51
C ASN A 180 -1.73 7.82 12.27
N LYS A 181 -2.57 7.19 13.08
CA LYS A 181 -2.24 5.98 13.82
C LYS A 181 -3.40 4.99 13.74
N LEU A 182 -3.07 3.72 13.50
CA LEU A 182 -4.02 2.63 13.67
C LEU A 182 -4.20 2.34 15.17
N THR A 183 -5.44 2.31 15.61
CA THR A 183 -5.77 1.84 16.96
C THR A 183 -5.88 0.32 16.97
N PRO A 184 -5.86 -0.33 18.16
CA PRO A 184 -6.14 -1.77 18.23
C PRO A 184 -7.47 -2.17 17.59
N GLU A 185 -8.50 -1.34 17.70
CA GLU A 185 -9.83 -1.55 17.11
C GLU A 185 -9.75 -1.51 15.58
N ASN A 186 -9.01 -0.55 14.98
CA ASN A 186 -8.80 -0.48 13.54
C ASN A 186 -8.06 -1.73 13.04
N ILE A 187 -7.00 -2.13 13.76
CA ILE A 187 -6.22 -3.34 13.41
C ILE A 187 -7.11 -4.58 13.49
N ASN A 188 -7.88 -4.75 14.58
CA ASN A 188 -8.77 -5.90 14.75
C ASN A 188 -9.82 -5.96 13.63
N LYS A 189 -10.44 -4.83 13.27
CA LYS A 189 -11.40 -4.77 12.16
C LYS A 189 -10.78 -5.28 10.86
N ILE A 190 -9.57 -4.82 10.51
CA ILE A 190 -8.86 -5.27 9.30
C ILE A 190 -8.55 -6.77 9.37
N VAL A 191 -8.03 -7.25 10.50
CA VAL A 191 -7.65 -8.65 10.70
C VAL A 191 -8.87 -9.56 10.69
N ASP A 192 -9.96 -9.18 11.36
CA ASP A 192 -11.20 -9.95 11.39
C ASP A 192 -11.83 -10.05 10.00
N THR A 193 -11.86 -8.95 9.24
CA THR A 193 -12.34 -8.93 7.84
C THR A 193 -11.49 -9.83 6.96
N PHE A 194 -10.16 -9.78 7.12
CA PHE A 194 -9.24 -10.66 6.41
C PHE A 194 -9.48 -12.14 6.75
N ALA A 195 -9.60 -12.47 8.04
CA ALA A 195 -9.80 -13.85 8.50
C ALA A 195 -11.14 -14.45 8.07
N GLN A 196 -12.20 -13.65 8.11
CA GLN A 196 -13.55 -14.07 7.73
C GLN A 196 -13.78 -13.98 6.22
N ARG A 197 -12.90 -13.33 5.47
CA ARG A 197 -13.07 -12.96 4.04
C ARG A 197 -14.41 -12.27 3.79
N ALA A 198 -14.78 -11.38 4.73
CA ALA A 198 -16.09 -10.74 4.74
C ALA A 198 -16.19 -9.68 3.65
N GLU A 199 -17.35 -9.58 3.02
CA GLU A 199 -17.73 -8.46 2.15
C GLU A 199 -18.49 -7.42 2.98
N GLU A 200 -18.02 -6.19 2.94
CA GLU A 200 -18.64 -5.05 3.63
C GLU A 200 -18.67 -3.84 2.68
N ALA A 201 -19.84 -3.27 2.48
CA ALA A 201 -19.99 -2.09 1.62
C ALA A 201 -19.05 -0.96 2.04
N HIS A 202 -18.34 -0.38 1.07
CA HIS A 202 -17.37 0.69 1.26
C HIS A 202 -16.13 0.33 2.10
N PHE A 203 -15.92 -0.97 2.40
CA PHE A 203 -14.79 -1.41 3.20
C PHE A 203 -14.05 -2.62 2.60
N SER A 204 -14.78 -3.65 2.12
CA SER A 204 -14.13 -4.83 1.56
C SER A 204 -14.93 -5.48 0.44
N HIS A 205 -14.20 -6.08 -0.52
CA HIS A 205 -14.77 -6.82 -1.64
C HIS A 205 -13.95 -8.08 -1.92
N LEU A 206 -14.62 -9.19 -2.14
CA LEU A 206 -14.00 -10.47 -2.47
C LEU A 206 -14.13 -10.73 -3.98
N ALA A 207 -13.16 -10.25 -4.75
CA ALA A 207 -13.18 -10.34 -6.20
C ALA A 207 -12.90 -11.75 -6.72
N GLU A 208 -13.66 -12.17 -7.71
CA GLU A 208 -13.40 -13.38 -8.50
C GLU A 208 -12.20 -13.15 -9.45
N TYR A 209 -11.53 -14.23 -9.85
CA TYR A 209 -10.43 -14.15 -10.80
C TYR A 209 -10.82 -13.45 -12.12
N SER A 210 -12.01 -13.73 -12.65
CA SER A 210 -12.53 -13.11 -13.87
C SER A 210 -12.63 -11.60 -13.76
N GLU A 211 -13.07 -11.09 -12.61
CA GLU A 211 -13.19 -9.66 -12.34
C GLU A 211 -11.81 -8.97 -12.33
N VAL A 212 -10.79 -9.62 -11.74
CA VAL A 212 -9.41 -9.11 -11.75
C VAL A 212 -8.84 -9.12 -13.17
N GLN A 213 -9.15 -10.14 -13.95
CA GLN A 213 -8.74 -10.24 -15.35
C GLN A 213 -9.40 -9.17 -16.22
N GLU A 214 -10.69 -8.93 -16.07
CA GLU A 214 -11.45 -7.89 -16.78
C GLU A 214 -10.94 -6.49 -16.48
N ASN A 215 -10.40 -6.28 -15.28
CA ASN A 215 -9.73 -5.04 -14.87
C ASN A 215 -8.24 -4.99 -15.24
N ASP A 216 -7.78 -5.75 -16.25
CA ASP A 216 -6.39 -5.76 -16.73
C ASP A 216 -5.35 -6.02 -15.63
N TYR A 217 -5.70 -6.86 -14.66
CA TYR A 217 -4.84 -7.16 -13.50
C TYR A 217 -4.48 -5.91 -12.68
N ASN A 218 -5.34 -4.91 -12.69
CA ASN A 218 -5.27 -3.77 -11.78
C ASN A 218 -5.66 -4.28 -10.38
N LEU A 219 -4.80 -4.03 -9.39
CA LEU A 219 -4.98 -4.45 -8.00
C LEU A 219 -5.21 -3.27 -7.06
N SER A 220 -5.53 -2.08 -7.59
CA SER A 220 -5.89 -0.93 -6.76
C SER A 220 -7.20 -1.21 -6.04
N VAL A 221 -7.20 -1.06 -4.72
CA VAL A 221 -8.39 -1.31 -3.89
C VAL A 221 -9.58 -0.46 -4.34
N SER A 222 -9.34 0.80 -4.74
CA SER A 222 -10.39 1.71 -5.26
C SER A 222 -11.06 1.26 -6.56
N THR A 223 -10.54 0.23 -7.23
CA THR A 223 -11.18 -0.38 -8.41
C THR A 223 -12.30 -1.34 -7.99
N TYR A 224 -12.19 -1.95 -6.80
CA TYR A 224 -13.09 -3.00 -6.31
C TYR A 224 -13.95 -2.55 -5.13
N VAL A 225 -13.45 -1.63 -4.32
CA VAL A 225 -14.18 -1.08 -3.17
C VAL A 225 -14.57 0.35 -3.46
N GLU A 226 -15.88 0.61 -3.58
CA GLU A 226 -16.41 1.95 -3.79
C GLU A 226 -16.26 2.78 -2.52
N ALA A 227 -15.62 3.95 -2.64
CA ALA A 227 -15.49 4.86 -1.51
C ALA A 227 -16.87 5.37 -1.05
N LYS A 228 -17.05 5.53 0.26
CA LYS A 228 -18.27 6.14 0.80
C LYS A 228 -18.38 7.59 0.33
N ASP A 229 -19.48 7.95 -0.32
CA ASP A 229 -19.74 9.33 -0.71
C ASP A 229 -20.04 10.18 0.54
N THR A 230 -19.01 10.90 0.99
CA THR A 230 -19.09 11.81 2.15
C THR A 230 -19.38 13.25 1.75
N ARG A 231 -19.62 13.53 0.45
CA ARG A 231 -19.92 14.89 0.00
C ARG A 231 -21.25 15.33 0.57
N GLU A 232 -21.27 16.49 1.22
CA GLU A 232 -22.53 17.12 1.60
C GLU A 232 -23.40 17.35 0.34
N LYS A 233 -24.63 16.90 0.38
CA LYS A 233 -25.60 17.24 -0.66
C LYS A 233 -25.92 18.71 -0.51
N ILE A 234 -25.26 19.53 -1.32
CA ILE A 234 -25.50 20.95 -1.35
C ILE A 234 -26.89 21.19 -1.94
N ASP A 235 -27.78 21.73 -1.14
CA ASP A 235 -29.06 22.24 -1.59
C ASP A 235 -28.82 23.57 -2.29
N ILE A 236 -28.74 23.52 -3.61
CA ILE A 236 -28.48 24.71 -4.46
C ILE A 236 -29.56 25.79 -4.25
N VAL A 237 -30.81 25.41 -3.98
CA VAL A 237 -31.90 26.35 -3.77
C VAL A 237 -31.70 27.13 -2.46
N LYS A 238 -31.33 26.41 -1.39
CA LYS A 238 -31.02 26.99 -0.08
C LYS A 238 -29.78 27.89 -0.19
N LEU A 239 -28.73 27.41 -0.82
CA LEU A 239 -27.49 28.19 -1.01
C LEU A 239 -27.74 29.47 -1.80
N ASN A 240 -28.50 29.42 -2.89
CA ASN A 240 -28.87 30.59 -3.64
C ASN A 240 -29.71 31.61 -2.85
N ALA A 241 -30.60 31.11 -1.98
CA ALA A 241 -31.37 32.00 -1.10
C ALA A 241 -30.47 32.68 -0.05
N GLU A 242 -29.49 31.97 0.51
CA GLU A 242 -28.49 32.53 1.44
C GLU A 242 -27.61 33.57 0.74
N ILE A 243 -27.14 33.30 -0.48
CA ILE A 243 -26.38 34.27 -1.30
C ILE A 243 -27.21 35.54 -1.57
N ALA A 244 -28.46 35.39 -1.94
CA ALA A 244 -29.33 36.52 -2.18
C ALA A 244 -29.50 37.41 -0.94
N GLN A 245 -29.63 36.81 0.26
CA GLN A 245 -29.70 37.55 1.52
C GLN A 245 -28.40 38.30 1.83
N ILE A 246 -27.25 37.65 1.61
CA ILE A 246 -25.93 38.27 1.83
C ILE A 246 -25.73 39.47 0.88
N VAL A 247 -26.05 39.29 -0.38
CA VAL A 247 -25.96 40.39 -1.40
C VAL A 247 -26.91 41.58 -1.07
N ALA A 248 -28.14 41.27 -0.60
CA ALA A 248 -29.04 42.31 -0.16
C ALA A 248 -28.46 43.11 1.03
N ARG A 249 -27.90 42.39 2.00
CA ARG A 249 -27.28 43.04 3.17
C ARG A 249 -26.01 43.83 2.82
N GLU A 250 -25.21 43.33 1.90
CA GLU A 250 -24.05 44.09 1.35
C GLU A 250 -24.49 45.42 0.71
N ASN A 251 -25.53 45.37 -0.09
CA ASN A 251 -26.06 46.59 -0.75
C ASN A 251 -26.59 47.63 0.26
N GLU A 252 -27.28 47.19 1.33
CA GLU A 252 -27.73 48.04 2.43
C GLU A 252 -26.55 48.74 3.12
N LEU A 253 -25.50 47.95 3.47
CA LEU A 253 -24.32 48.49 4.10
C LEU A 253 -23.56 49.45 3.24
N ARG A 254 -23.48 49.18 1.92
CA ARG A 254 -22.84 50.04 0.95
C ARG A 254 -23.58 51.39 0.83
N ALA A 255 -24.91 51.35 0.73
CA ALA A 255 -25.71 52.55 0.70
C ALA A 255 -25.55 53.41 1.99
N ALA A 256 -25.48 52.74 3.17
CA ALA A 256 -25.23 53.43 4.42
C ALA A 256 -23.82 54.10 4.49
N ILE A 257 -22.79 53.44 3.95
CA ILE A 257 -21.46 54.02 3.83
C ILE A 257 -21.47 55.24 2.88
N ASP A 258 -22.10 55.10 1.70
CA ASP A 258 -22.19 56.18 0.72
C ASP A 258 -22.89 57.40 1.33
N GLN A 259 -23.93 57.21 2.14
CA GLN A 259 -24.62 58.29 2.84
C GLN A 259 -23.68 58.98 3.89
N ILE A 260 -22.93 58.22 4.68
CA ILE A 260 -21.96 58.77 5.66
C ILE A 260 -20.86 59.56 4.92
N VAL A 261 -20.36 59.02 3.81
CA VAL A 261 -19.34 59.72 2.99
C VAL A 261 -19.89 61.06 2.47
N ALA A 262 -21.13 61.05 1.95
CA ALA A 262 -21.76 62.30 1.50
C ALA A 262 -21.95 63.36 2.60
N GLU A 263 -22.24 62.91 3.84
CA GLU A 263 -22.35 63.78 5.01
C GLU A 263 -20.99 64.39 5.47
N ILE A 264 -19.88 63.70 5.17
CA ILE A 264 -18.53 64.15 5.51
C ILE A 264 -17.97 65.06 4.43
N GLU A 265 -18.33 64.84 3.17
CA GLU A 265 -17.84 65.63 2.03
C GLU A 265 -18.65 66.90 1.76
N GLY A 266 -19.85 67.03 2.30
CA GLY A 266 -20.73 68.22 2.17
C GLY A 266 -20.54 69.22 3.30
#